data_b49dd8226d2dbad76e3cd1cc852665a3
#
_entry.id   b49dd8226d2dbad76e3cd1cc852665a3
#
_cell.length_a   1.000
_cell.length_b   1.000
_cell.length_c   1.000
_cell.angle_alpha   90.00
_cell.angle_beta   90.00
_cell.angle_gamma   90.00
#
_symmetry.space_group_name_H-M   'P 1'
#
loop_
_entity.id
_entity.type
_entity.pdbx_description
1 polymer ?
#
loop_
_entity_poly.entity_id
_entity_poly.type
_entity_poly.pdbx_seq_one_letter_code
_entity_poly.pdbx_strand_id
1 'polypeptide(L)'
;DYLVIKSLHDGQTLGEATFIETRVDGSRGIPGDWRRDPNRGGGMLLDWGVHLVDRLLLMVDSPVVDVYADLSFTLGHDVDDGFEAWLRFANGVTAVVDVSTTSFLPAPLWTLRANRGTAQIENWATPGRMLRLGQTEEEDAVPILAGTGMTKTMAPRVKDYSRQHRLDDSVETLPLPVVDADVNDFYRNAFDVVDHGATPTVANAQVLRTLRLLEAFAESHRTREVVHFEQAG
;
A
#
# COMPACT_ATOMS: atom_id res chain seq x y z
N ASP A 1 2.57 0.40 11.74
CA ASP A 1 1.99 -0.23 10.55
C ASP A 1 2.98 -0.27 9.39
N TYR A 2 3.42 0.87 8.88
CA TYR A 2 4.37 0.98 7.76
C TYR A 2 5.68 0.20 8.00
N LEU A 3 6.34 0.40 9.13
CA LEU A 3 7.61 -0.27 9.44
C LEU A 3 7.44 -1.79 9.55
N VAL A 4 6.29 -2.27 9.98
CA VAL A 4 5.96 -3.70 10.02
C VAL A 4 5.91 -4.26 8.60
N ILE A 5 5.13 -3.67 7.70
CA ILE A 5 5.05 -4.10 6.29
C ILE A 5 6.42 -3.99 5.60
N LYS A 6 7.15 -2.88 5.84
CA LYS A 6 8.51 -2.71 5.31
C LYS A 6 9.46 -3.81 5.77
N SER A 7 9.43 -4.18 7.05
CA SER A 7 10.28 -5.24 7.58
C SER A 7 9.97 -6.61 6.96
N LEU A 8 8.70 -6.90 6.65
CA LEU A 8 8.30 -8.12 5.95
C LEU A 8 8.76 -8.13 4.49
N HIS A 9 8.66 -6.98 3.83
CA HIS A 9 9.12 -6.77 2.45
C HIS A 9 10.64 -6.93 2.36
N ASP A 10 11.40 -6.16 3.15
CA ASP A 10 12.87 -6.14 3.11
C ASP A 10 13.47 -7.49 3.52
N GLY A 11 12.88 -8.13 4.53
CA GLY A 11 13.29 -9.45 5.02
C GLY A 11 12.81 -10.62 4.13
N GLN A 12 12.03 -10.37 3.10
CA GLN A 12 11.40 -11.38 2.24
C GLN A 12 10.72 -12.52 3.04
N THR A 13 10.14 -12.19 4.18
CA THR A 13 9.54 -13.16 5.11
C THR A 13 8.46 -14.02 4.44
N LEU A 14 7.78 -13.46 3.45
CA LEU A 14 6.72 -14.08 2.66
C LEU A 14 7.18 -14.45 1.24
N GLY A 15 8.48 -14.37 0.98
CA GLY A 15 9.06 -14.48 -0.37
C GLY A 15 9.09 -13.13 -1.09
N GLU A 16 9.23 -13.17 -2.41
CA GLU A 16 9.32 -11.97 -3.26
C GLU A 16 7.95 -11.28 -3.35
N ALA A 17 7.94 -9.99 -3.04
CA ALA A 17 6.73 -9.19 -3.15
C ALA A 17 6.29 -9.06 -4.62
N THR A 18 5.00 -9.23 -4.86
CA THR A 18 4.38 -9.08 -6.18
C THR A 18 3.36 -7.94 -6.22
N PHE A 19 2.75 -7.65 -5.06
CA PHE A 19 1.71 -6.64 -4.96
C PHE A 19 1.70 -6.02 -3.57
N ILE A 20 1.56 -4.70 -3.52
CA ILE A 20 1.43 -3.92 -2.29
C ILE A 20 0.22 -3.01 -2.42
N GLU A 21 -0.65 -3.03 -1.44
CA GLU A 21 -1.78 -2.11 -1.36
C GLU A 21 -1.71 -1.35 -0.05
N THR A 22 -1.92 -0.04 -0.13
CA THR A 22 -2.07 0.83 1.03
C THR A 22 -3.29 1.70 0.85
N ARG A 23 -4.10 1.83 1.93
CA ARG A 23 -5.32 2.61 1.85
C ARG A 23 -5.62 3.38 3.13
N VAL A 24 -6.43 4.41 2.96
CA VAL A 24 -7.05 5.13 4.07
C VAL A 24 -8.52 5.33 3.76
N ASP A 25 -9.34 4.66 4.54
CA ASP A 25 -10.79 4.71 4.43
C ASP A 25 -11.41 5.62 5.49
N GLY A 26 -12.36 6.44 5.09
CA GLY A 26 -13.20 7.25 5.94
C GLY A 26 -14.60 7.45 5.36
N SER A 27 -15.54 7.86 6.20
CA SER A 27 -16.94 8.04 5.79
C SER A 27 -17.54 9.38 6.23
N ARG A 28 -16.67 10.34 6.61
CA ARG A 28 -17.12 11.66 7.11
C ARG A 28 -16.88 12.80 6.13
N GLY A 29 -16.44 12.48 4.91
CA GLY A 29 -16.08 13.49 3.93
C GLY A 29 -14.80 14.25 4.31
N ILE A 30 -14.56 15.35 3.61
CA ILE A 30 -13.40 16.21 3.81
C ILE A 30 -13.68 17.22 4.94
N PRO A 31 -12.76 17.45 5.89
CA PRO A 31 -12.88 18.51 6.89
C PRO A 31 -13.11 19.88 6.27
N GLY A 32 -13.90 20.75 6.94
CA GLY A 32 -14.23 22.09 6.47
C GLY A 32 -13.12 23.13 6.70
N ASP A 33 -11.88 22.78 6.42
CA ASP A 33 -10.70 23.61 6.57
C ASP A 33 -9.98 23.82 5.22
N TRP A 34 -8.66 24.03 5.22
CA TRP A 34 -7.83 24.23 4.02
C TRP A 34 -7.94 23.07 3.03
N ARG A 35 -8.31 21.87 3.50
CA ARG A 35 -8.48 20.66 2.66
C ARG A 35 -9.60 20.80 1.62
N ARG A 36 -10.53 21.75 1.79
CA ARG A 36 -11.57 22.06 0.80
C ARG A 36 -11.19 23.22 -0.15
N ASP A 37 -10.04 23.84 0.04
CA ASP A 37 -9.63 25.01 -0.73
C ASP A 37 -8.59 24.59 -1.78
N PRO A 38 -8.93 24.57 -3.08
CA PRO A 38 -7.98 24.20 -4.15
C PRO A 38 -6.78 25.15 -4.21
N ASN A 39 -6.93 26.42 -3.79
CA ASN A 39 -5.85 27.42 -3.78
C ASN A 39 -4.85 27.20 -2.62
N ARG A 40 -5.17 26.32 -1.69
CA ARG A 40 -4.31 25.99 -0.53
C ARG A 40 -3.77 24.56 -0.59
N GLY A 41 -3.89 23.90 -1.73
CA GLY A 41 -3.46 22.51 -1.88
C GLY A 41 -4.42 21.54 -1.22
N GLY A 42 -5.73 21.83 -1.25
CA GLY A 42 -6.76 20.92 -0.78
C GLY A 42 -6.91 19.68 -1.63
N GLY A 43 -7.69 18.73 -1.16
CA GLY A 43 -7.94 17.42 -1.77
C GLY A 43 -7.17 16.31 -1.07
N MET A 44 -7.68 15.10 -1.21
CA MET A 44 -7.13 13.90 -0.57
C MET A 44 -5.85 13.41 -1.23
N LEU A 45 -5.69 13.70 -2.52
CA LEU A 45 -4.45 13.41 -3.24
C LEU A 45 -3.25 14.10 -2.59
N LEU A 46 -3.39 15.37 -2.23
CA LEU A 46 -2.31 16.14 -1.60
C LEU A 46 -2.24 15.96 -0.09
N ASP A 47 -3.38 15.68 0.59
CA ASP A 47 -3.39 15.45 2.04
C ASP A 47 -2.85 14.06 2.40
N TRP A 48 -3.49 12.97 1.92
CA TRP A 48 -3.09 11.59 2.23
C TRP A 48 -2.14 10.97 1.23
N GLY A 49 -2.26 11.36 -0.05
CA GLY A 49 -1.45 10.77 -1.11
C GLY A 49 0.04 10.97 -0.88
N VAL A 50 0.48 12.13 -0.42
CA VAL A 50 1.90 12.38 -0.12
C VAL A 50 2.45 11.37 0.89
N HIS A 51 1.68 11.01 1.92
CA HIS A 51 2.12 10.06 2.95
C HIS A 51 2.19 8.64 2.44
N LEU A 52 1.17 8.19 1.71
CA LEU A 52 1.08 6.80 1.25
C LEU A 52 2.07 6.52 0.12
N VAL A 53 2.19 7.45 -0.82
CA VAL A 53 3.13 7.35 -1.95
C VAL A 53 4.57 7.37 -1.46
N ASP A 54 4.93 8.29 -0.57
CA ASP A 54 6.29 8.36 -0.01
C ASP A 54 6.69 7.05 0.68
N ARG A 55 5.79 6.47 1.48
CA ARG A 55 6.01 5.17 2.15
C ARG A 55 6.24 4.04 1.15
N LEU A 56 5.49 4.00 0.04
CA LEU A 56 5.70 3.01 -1.02
C LEU A 56 7.05 3.18 -1.70
N LEU A 57 7.42 4.42 -2.02
CA LEU A 57 8.70 4.74 -2.66
C LEU A 57 9.91 4.47 -1.75
N LEU A 58 9.73 4.54 -0.42
CA LEU A 58 10.73 4.17 0.57
C LEU A 58 10.81 2.65 0.81
N MET A 59 9.76 1.92 0.48
CA MET A 59 9.70 0.48 0.66
C MET A 59 10.24 -0.25 -0.57
N VAL A 60 9.77 0.11 -1.76
CA VAL A 60 10.13 -0.57 -3.01
C VAL A 60 11.34 0.11 -3.63
N ASP A 61 12.52 -0.52 -3.47
CA ASP A 61 13.77 -0.04 -4.06
C ASP A 61 13.81 -0.38 -5.57
N SER A 62 12.94 0.27 -6.32
CA SER A 62 12.85 0.14 -7.78
C SER A 62 12.17 1.37 -8.37
N PRO A 63 12.54 1.81 -9.57
CA PRO A 63 11.84 2.90 -10.25
C PRO A 63 10.38 2.56 -10.54
N VAL A 64 9.48 3.53 -10.34
CA VAL A 64 8.13 3.47 -10.92
C VAL A 64 8.25 3.70 -12.41
N VAL A 65 7.57 2.91 -13.22
CA VAL A 65 7.61 3.01 -14.70
C VAL A 65 6.28 3.44 -15.30
N ASP A 66 5.17 3.05 -14.70
CA ASP A 66 3.84 3.42 -15.17
C ASP A 66 2.94 3.74 -14.00
N VAL A 67 2.02 4.67 -14.21
CA VAL A 67 0.94 4.98 -13.28
C VAL A 67 -0.39 5.15 -14.01
N TYR A 68 -1.46 4.74 -13.35
CA TYR A 68 -2.82 5.08 -13.71
C TYR A 68 -3.56 5.52 -12.45
N ALA A 69 -4.28 6.63 -12.51
CA ALA A 69 -5.03 7.10 -11.37
C ALA A 69 -6.40 7.68 -11.76
N ASP A 70 -7.35 7.54 -10.86
CA ASP A 70 -8.65 8.19 -10.92
C ASP A 70 -8.95 8.91 -9.61
N LEU A 71 -9.33 10.18 -9.70
CA LEU A 71 -9.69 11.02 -8.57
C LEU A 71 -11.22 11.09 -8.45
N SER A 72 -11.72 11.01 -7.23
CA SER A 72 -13.15 11.10 -6.91
C SER A 72 -13.54 12.52 -6.52
N PHE A 73 -14.73 12.93 -6.96
CA PHE A 73 -15.37 14.21 -6.61
C PHE A 73 -16.82 13.96 -6.19
N THR A 74 -17.08 12.83 -5.54
CA THR A 74 -18.42 12.35 -5.17
C THR A 74 -19.18 13.32 -4.28
N LEU A 75 -18.47 14.08 -3.43
CA LEU A 75 -19.07 15.05 -2.50
C LEU A 75 -19.37 16.40 -3.16
N GLY A 76 -19.00 16.60 -4.44
CA GLY A 76 -19.31 17.81 -5.19
C GLY A 76 -18.49 19.04 -4.77
N HIS A 77 -17.28 18.85 -4.22
CA HIS A 77 -16.32 19.90 -3.96
C HIS A 77 -15.41 20.17 -5.16
N ASP A 78 -14.75 21.33 -5.19
CA ASP A 78 -13.75 21.69 -6.21
C ASP A 78 -12.39 20.99 -6.01
N VAL A 79 -12.29 20.13 -5.00
CA VAL A 79 -11.11 19.30 -4.69
C VAL A 79 -11.54 17.85 -4.64
N ASP A 80 -10.60 16.95 -4.89
CA ASP A 80 -10.85 15.50 -4.81
C ASP A 80 -11.16 15.05 -3.38
N ASP A 81 -12.16 14.19 -3.24
CA ASP A 81 -12.58 13.58 -1.98
C ASP A 81 -12.05 12.16 -1.77
N GLY A 82 -11.22 11.70 -2.70
CA GLY A 82 -10.56 10.42 -2.69
C GLY A 82 -9.88 10.13 -4.02
N PHE A 83 -9.08 9.08 -4.08
CA PHE A 83 -8.45 8.64 -5.31
C PHE A 83 -8.02 7.18 -5.22
N GLU A 84 -7.97 6.52 -6.37
CA GLU A 84 -7.28 5.25 -6.57
C GLU A 84 -6.12 5.44 -7.54
N ALA A 85 -4.94 4.93 -7.19
CA ALA A 85 -3.77 4.99 -8.07
C ALA A 85 -3.08 3.62 -8.14
N TRP A 86 -2.78 3.21 -9.36
CA TRP A 86 -2.04 2.01 -9.70
C TRP A 86 -0.64 2.37 -10.16
N LEU A 87 0.36 1.71 -9.57
CA LEU A 87 1.76 1.90 -9.89
C LEU A 87 2.37 0.58 -10.34
N ARG A 88 3.22 0.62 -11.35
CA ARG A 88 4.07 -0.49 -11.75
C ARG A 88 5.53 -0.11 -11.58
N PHE A 89 6.26 -0.93 -10.85
CA PHE A 89 7.70 -0.78 -10.65
C PHE A 89 8.49 -1.59 -11.69
N ALA A 90 9.71 -1.13 -11.99
CA ALA A 90 10.57 -1.79 -12.97
C ALA A 90 10.95 -3.24 -12.59
N ASN A 91 10.99 -3.56 -11.29
CA ASN A 91 11.21 -4.93 -10.79
C ASN A 91 9.98 -5.84 -10.89
N GLY A 92 8.87 -5.37 -11.46
CA GLY A 92 7.64 -6.13 -11.64
C GLY A 92 6.64 -6.05 -10.49
N VAL A 93 6.99 -5.44 -9.36
CA VAL A 93 6.03 -5.17 -8.27
C VAL A 93 4.97 -4.20 -8.78
N THR A 94 3.72 -4.47 -8.45
CA THR A 94 2.61 -3.52 -8.62
C THR A 94 2.15 -3.01 -7.27
N ALA A 95 1.69 -1.75 -7.21
CA ALA A 95 1.12 -1.21 -6.00
C ALA A 95 -0.19 -0.47 -6.28
N VAL A 96 -1.05 -0.42 -5.26
CA VAL A 96 -2.28 0.37 -5.24
C VAL A 96 -2.27 1.30 -4.04
N VAL A 97 -2.58 2.54 -4.30
CA VAL A 97 -2.88 3.55 -3.27
C VAL A 97 -4.35 3.91 -3.40
N ASP A 98 -5.10 3.74 -2.32
CA ASP A 98 -6.53 4.01 -2.29
C ASP A 98 -6.85 4.91 -1.09
N VAL A 99 -7.47 6.04 -1.37
CA VAL A 99 -7.96 6.96 -0.34
C VAL A 99 -9.42 7.28 -0.61
N SER A 100 -10.27 7.06 0.38
CA SER A 100 -11.68 7.36 0.28
C SER A 100 -12.20 8.05 1.53
N THR A 101 -12.95 9.12 1.34
CA THR A 101 -13.69 9.79 2.43
C THR A 101 -15.17 9.40 2.46
N THR A 102 -15.58 8.47 1.60
CA THR A 102 -16.96 7.99 1.44
C THR A 102 -17.10 6.48 1.63
N SER A 103 -16.07 5.80 2.11
CA SER A 103 -16.09 4.36 2.40
C SER A 103 -16.65 4.10 3.80
N PHE A 104 -17.77 3.36 3.89
CA PHE A 104 -18.43 3.00 5.15
C PHE A 104 -17.98 1.66 5.72
N LEU A 105 -17.35 0.83 4.90
CA LEU A 105 -16.74 -0.44 5.31
C LEU A 105 -15.23 -0.36 5.05
N PRO A 106 -14.42 -0.22 6.10
CA PRO A 106 -12.97 -0.16 5.93
C PRO A 106 -12.43 -1.48 5.40
N ALA A 107 -11.51 -1.38 4.46
CA ALA A 107 -10.68 -2.49 4.05
C ALA A 107 -9.31 -2.42 4.77
N PRO A 108 -8.44 -3.45 4.65
CA PRO A 108 -7.15 -3.43 5.30
C PRO A 108 -6.32 -2.20 4.92
N LEU A 109 -5.70 -1.59 5.92
CA LEU A 109 -4.81 -0.44 5.76
C LEU A 109 -3.59 -0.78 4.88
N TRP A 110 -3.08 -2.02 5.03
CA TRP A 110 -2.00 -2.57 4.22
C TRP A 110 -2.29 -4.01 3.81
N THR A 111 -2.00 -4.31 2.55
CA THR A 111 -1.94 -5.68 2.05
C THR A 111 -0.63 -5.87 1.30
N LEU A 112 0.21 -6.81 1.76
CA LEU A 112 1.41 -7.26 1.06
C LEU A 112 1.16 -8.67 0.54
N ARG A 113 1.19 -8.87 -0.77
CA ARG A 113 1.18 -10.18 -1.41
C ARG A 113 2.56 -10.51 -1.96
N ALA A 114 3.03 -11.69 -1.62
CA ALA A 114 4.28 -12.23 -2.11
C ALA A 114 4.09 -13.67 -2.63
N ASN A 115 5.08 -14.21 -3.31
CA ASN A 115 4.97 -15.53 -3.95
C ASN A 115 4.80 -16.69 -2.96
N ARG A 116 5.07 -16.49 -1.65
CA ARG A 116 4.95 -17.52 -0.60
C ARG A 116 4.01 -17.12 0.55
N GLY A 117 3.33 -15.99 0.47
CA GLY A 117 2.42 -15.60 1.54
C GLY A 117 1.80 -14.23 1.36
N THR A 118 0.97 -13.87 2.34
CA THR A 118 0.26 -12.59 2.37
C THR A 118 0.22 -12.07 3.79
N ALA A 119 0.47 -10.77 3.97
CA ALA A 119 0.26 -10.06 5.22
C ALA A 119 -0.79 -8.97 5.03
N GLN A 120 -1.59 -8.74 6.06
CA GLN A 120 -2.56 -7.66 6.14
C GLN A 120 -2.47 -6.98 7.49
N ILE A 121 -2.53 -5.65 7.49
CA ILE A 121 -2.76 -4.81 8.66
C ILE A 121 -4.13 -4.16 8.49
N GLU A 122 -5.07 -4.46 9.39
CA GLU A 122 -6.46 -4.08 9.20
C GLU A 122 -6.72 -2.61 9.51
N ASN A 123 -6.08 -2.07 10.54
CA ASN A 123 -6.24 -0.66 10.93
C ASN A 123 -5.10 -0.18 11.84
N TRP A 124 -5.15 1.08 12.24
CA TRP A 124 -4.13 1.75 13.04
C TRP A 124 -3.87 1.14 14.44
N ALA A 125 -4.87 0.46 15.02
CA ALA A 125 -4.83 -0.04 16.40
C ALA A 125 -4.77 -1.56 16.48
N THR A 126 -5.21 -2.28 15.45
CA THR A 126 -5.32 -3.72 15.46
C THR A 126 -4.08 -4.36 14.83
N PRO A 127 -3.43 -5.29 15.50
CA PRO A 127 -2.43 -6.12 14.84
C PRO A 127 -3.11 -6.85 13.66
N GLY A 128 -2.40 -6.96 12.57
CA GLY A 128 -2.88 -7.66 11.39
C GLY A 128 -2.63 -9.17 11.49
N ARG A 129 -2.67 -9.82 10.35
CA ARG A 129 -2.40 -11.26 10.21
C ARG A 129 -1.45 -11.52 9.06
N MET A 130 -0.71 -12.58 9.19
CA MET A 130 0.21 -13.05 8.16
C MET A 130 0.02 -14.54 7.95
N LEU A 131 -0.14 -14.93 6.69
CA LEU A 131 -0.20 -16.32 6.26
C LEU A 131 0.97 -16.59 5.34
N ARG A 132 1.67 -17.69 5.58
CA ARG A 132 2.80 -18.13 4.76
C ARG A 132 2.61 -19.58 4.36
N LEU A 133 3.02 -19.91 3.14
CA LEU A 133 3.11 -21.29 2.67
C LEU A 133 4.14 -22.05 3.54
N GLY A 134 3.71 -23.15 4.13
CA GLY A 134 4.57 -24.04 4.92
C GLY A 134 5.64 -24.73 4.07
N GLN A 135 6.43 -25.58 4.71
CA GLN A 135 7.52 -26.31 4.04
C GLN A 135 7.03 -27.56 3.26
N THR A 136 5.73 -27.81 3.21
CA THR A 136 5.17 -28.91 2.43
C THR A 136 5.49 -28.69 0.95
N GLU A 137 5.90 -29.79 0.28
CA GLU A 137 6.13 -29.81 -1.17
C GLU A 137 4.93 -29.19 -1.89
N GLU A 138 5.21 -28.43 -2.95
CA GLU A 138 4.16 -27.89 -3.80
C GLU A 138 3.33 -29.06 -4.31
N GLU A 139 2.07 -29.14 -3.86
CA GLU A 139 1.14 -30.03 -4.54
C GLU A 139 1.00 -29.53 -5.97
N ASP A 140 1.26 -30.40 -6.94
CA ASP A 140 1.00 -30.11 -8.34
C ASP A 140 -0.38 -29.46 -8.50
N ALA A 141 -0.41 -28.30 -9.13
CA ALA A 141 -1.64 -27.55 -9.39
C ALA A 141 -2.50 -28.25 -10.43
N VAL A 142 -2.88 -29.50 -10.15
CA VAL A 142 -3.75 -30.30 -11.03
C VAL A 142 -5.17 -29.77 -10.91
N PRO A 143 -5.91 -29.59 -12.01
CA PRO A 143 -7.30 -29.15 -12.00
C PRO A 143 -8.22 -30.21 -11.38
N ILE A 144 -8.31 -30.23 -10.06
CA ILE A 144 -9.21 -31.09 -9.29
C ILE A 144 -10.38 -30.25 -8.80
N LEU A 145 -11.58 -30.75 -8.92
CA LEU A 145 -12.77 -30.08 -8.37
C LEU A 145 -12.65 -30.06 -6.83
N ALA A 146 -12.55 -28.86 -6.27
CA ALA A 146 -12.47 -28.63 -4.83
C ALA A 146 -13.83 -28.23 -4.21
N GLY A 147 -14.87 -28.18 -5.00
CA GLY A 147 -16.24 -27.82 -4.64
C GLY A 147 -17.07 -27.56 -5.89
N THR A 148 -18.34 -27.22 -5.73
CA THR A 148 -19.23 -26.96 -6.86
C THR A 148 -18.71 -25.80 -7.70
N GLY A 149 -18.24 -26.08 -8.91
CA GLY A 149 -17.77 -25.08 -9.88
C GLY A 149 -16.39 -24.52 -9.63
N MET A 150 -15.60 -25.08 -8.65
CA MET A 150 -14.24 -24.62 -8.35
C MET A 150 -13.23 -25.73 -8.61
N THR A 151 -12.07 -25.36 -9.16
CA THR A 151 -10.90 -26.24 -9.24
C THR A 151 -9.96 -25.99 -8.08
N LYS A 152 -9.10 -26.97 -7.75
CA LYS A 152 -8.11 -26.83 -6.67
C LYS A 152 -7.14 -25.67 -6.92
N THR A 153 -6.81 -25.40 -8.18
CA THR A 153 -5.95 -24.27 -8.57
C THR A 153 -6.55 -22.89 -8.27
N MET A 154 -7.90 -22.79 -8.22
CA MET A 154 -8.62 -21.54 -7.94
C MET A 154 -9.17 -21.50 -6.53
N ALA A 155 -9.10 -22.60 -5.79
CA ALA A 155 -9.65 -22.68 -4.46
C ALA A 155 -8.73 -22.03 -3.41
N PRO A 156 -9.28 -21.35 -2.40
CA PRO A 156 -8.53 -20.94 -1.25
C PRO A 156 -7.97 -22.16 -0.50
N ARG A 157 -6.85 -21.98 0.20
CA ARG A 157 -6.21 -23.02 1.01
C ARG A 157 -6.96 -23.24 2.32
N VAL A 158 -8.11 -23.89 2.23
CA VAL A 158 -9.00 -24.19 3.37
C VAL A 158 -9.35 -25.68 3.40
N LYS A 159 -9.43 -26.25 4.60
CA LYS A 159 -9.80 -27.69 4.80
C LYS A 159 -11.20 -28.01 4.33
N ASP A 160 -12.10 -27.06 4.49
CA ASP A 160 -13.48 -27.19 4.04
C ASP A 160 -14.06 -25.81 3.68
N TYR A 161 -15.15 -25.80 2.93
CA TYR A 161 -15.92 -24.62 2.60
C TYR A 161 -17.03 -24.31 3.60
N SER A 162 -16.92 -24.87 4.80
CA SER A 162 -17.82 -24.57 5.90
C SER A 162 -17.71 -23.11 6.35
N ARG A 163 -18.68 -22.66 7.13
CA ARG A 163 -18.68 -21.30 7.70
C ARG A 163 -17.44 -20.97 8.56
N GLN A 164 -16.67 -21.97 8.97
CA GLN A 164 -15.48 -21.78 9.82
C GLN A 164 -14.20 -21.50 9.04
N HIS A 165 -14.17 -21.71 7.72
CA HIS A 165 -13.03 -21.47 6.83
C HIS A 165 -11.68 -21.84 7.47
N ARG A 166 -11.56 -23.06 7.99
CA ARG A 166 -10.31 -23.53 8.58
C ARG A 166 -9.26 -23.66 7.49
N LEU A 167 -8.11 -23.01 7.69
CA LEU A 167 -6.97 -23.15 6.80
C LEU A 167 -6.52 -24.61 6.73
N ASP A 168 -6.04 -25.03 5.56
CA ASP A 168 -5.42 -26.34 5.41
C ASP A 168 -3.98 -26.34 5.97
N ASP A 169 -3.38 -27.53 6.05
CA ASP A 169 -2.07 -27.70 6.66
C ASP A 169 -0.91 -27.20 5.77
N SER A 170 -1.21 -26.70 4.57
CA SER A 170 -0.20 -26.11 3.66
C SER A 170 0.17 -24.67 4.00
N VAL A 171 -0.57 -24.01 4.88
CA VAL A 171 -0.32 -22.63 5.32
C VAL A 171 -0.14 -22.51 6.82
N GLU A 172 0.79 -21.64 7.17
CA GLU A 172 1.08 -21.27 8.57
C GLU A 172 0.50 -19.88 8.85
N THR A 173 -0.17 -19.72 9.98
CA THR A 173 -0.51 -18.39 10.51
C THR A 173 0.62 -17.93 11.41
N LEU A 174 1.22 -16.81 11.06
CA LEU A 174 2.34 -16.23 11.80
C LEU A 174 1.93 -14.90 12.43
N PRO A 175 2.47 -14.56 13.60
CA PRO A 175 2.30 -13.22 14.16
C PRO A 175 3.04 -12.20 13.31
N LEU A 176 2.50 -10.98 13.21
CA LEU A 176 3.26 -9.87 12.66
C LEU A 176 4.45 -9.53 13.57
N PRO A 177 5.59 -9.11 12.99
CA PRO A 177 6.71 -8.65 13.79
C PRO A 177 6.36 -7.39 14.57
N VAL A 178 6.92 -7.27 15.77
CA VAL A 178 6.87 -6.04 16.55
C VAL A 178 8.04 -5.16 16.11
N VAL A 179 7.75 -3.95 15.67
CA VAL A 179 8.77 -2.98 15.27
C VAL A 179 8.57 -1.73 16.10
N ASP A 180 9.58 -1.39 16.88
CA ASP A 180 9.58 -0.15 17.66
C ASP A 180 9.86 1.04 16.75
N ALA A 181 9.12 2.11 16.95
CA ALA A 181 9.28 3.37 16.23
C ALA A 181 9.17 4.54 17.21
N ASP A 182 10.13 5.43 17.16
CA ASP A 182 10.11 6.67 17.94
C ASP A 182 10.00 7.87 17.01
N VAL A 183 8.89 8.60 17.08
CA VAL A 183 8.68 9.83 16.30
C VAL A 183 9.78 10.88 16.59
N ASN A 184 10.40 10.82 17.76
CA ASN A 184 11.48 11.73 18.12
C ASN A 184 12.76 11.49 17.29
N ASP A 185 12.93 10.34 16.65
CA ASP A 185 14.09 10.08 15.79
C ASP A 185 14.17 11.07 14.63
N PHE A 186 13.02 11.46 14.08
CA PHE A 186 12.96 12.52 13.08
C PHE A 186 13.48 13.86 13.63
N TYR A 187 13.06 14.24 14.81
CA TYR A 187 13.49 15.52 15.44
C TYR A 187 14.95 15.46 15.86
N ARG A 188 15.45 14.32 16.35
CA ARG A 188 16.90 14.12 16.64
C ARG A 188 17.73 14.29 15.37
N ASN A 189 17.31 13.63 14.27
CA ASN A 189 17.97 13.77 12.99
C ASN A 189 17.95 15.24 12.50
N ALA A 190 16.80 15.92 12.58
CA ALA A 190 16.71 17.32 12.18
C ALA A 190 17.68 18.22 12.98
N PHE A 191 17.81 17.97 14.29
CA PHE A 191 18.80 18.65 15.13
C PHE A 191 20.23 18.36 14.67
N ASP A 192 20.57 17.08 14.46
CA ASP A 192 21.90 16.65 14.03
C ASP A 192 22.28 17.21 12.64
N VAL A 193 21.30 17.37 11.74
CA VAL A 193 21.51 18.02 10.44
C VAL A 193 21.95 19.48 10.63
N VAL A 194 21.25 20.21 11.50
CA VAL A 194 21.51 21.64 11.73
C VAL A 194 22.82 21.87 12.50
N ASP A 195 23.03 21.11 13.57
CA ASP A 195 24.17 21.37 14.51
C ASP A 195 25.43 20.59 14.14
N HIS A 196 25.31 19.44 13.50
CA HIS A 196 26.43 18.52 13.25
C HIS A 196 26.64 18.20 11.76
N GLY A 197 25.81 18.76 10.85
CA GLY A 197 25.93 18.52 9.42
C GLY A 197 25.62 17.06 9.02
N ALA A 198 24.80 16.37 9.80
CA ALA A 198 24.37 15.00 9.48
C ALA A 198 23.54 14.95 8.19
N THR A 199 23.40 13.76 7.62
CA THR A 199 22.55 13.57 6.46
C THR A 199 21.07 13.59 6.88
N PRO A 200 20.20 14.38 6.21
CA PRO A 200 18.78 14.37 6.50
C PRO A 200 18.16 12.99 6.22
N THR A 201 17.36 12.48 7.13
CA THR A 201 16.57 11.26 6.91
C THR A 201 15.56 11.44 5.78
N VAL A 202 15.02 12.66 5.65
CA VAL A 202 14.14 13.03 4.52
C VAL A 202 14.91 13.95 3.58
N ALA A 203 15.32 13.41 2.44
CA ALA A 203 16.07 14.17 1.43
C ALA A 203 15.14 14.94 0.48
N ASN A 204 15.57 16.11 0.01
CA ASN A 204 14.80 16.90 -0.95
C ASN A 204 14.46 16.12 -2.24
N ALA A 205 15.40 15.30 -2.74
CA ALA A 205 15.18 14.48 -3.93
C ALA A 205 14.02 13.47 -3.73
N GLN A 206 13.91 12.88 -2.53
CA GLN A 206 12.82 11.99 -2.16
C GLN A 206 11.47 12.72 -2.19
N VAL A 207 11.39 13.89 -1.57
CA VAL A 207 10.17 14.71 -1.56
C VAL A 207 9.76 15.10 -2.98
N LEU A 208 10.71 15.55 -3.81
CA LEU A 208 10.45 15.90 -5.21
C LEU A 208 9.96 14.70 -6.02
N ARG A 209 10.51 13.51 -5.80
CA ARG A 209 10.05 12.28 -6.43
C ARG A 209 8.59 11.98 -6.10
N THR A 210 8.24 12.09 -4.82
CA THR A 210 6.85 11.91 -4.36
C THR A 210 5.92 12.92 -5.02
N LEU A 211 6.25 14.21 -5.03
CA LEU A 211 5.42 15.25 -5.64
C LEU A 211 5.23 15.02 -7.15
N ARG A 212 6.30 14.69 -7.89
CA ARG A 212 6.21 14.37 -9.32
C ARG A 212 5.27 13.20 -9.60
N LEU A 213 5.24 12.21 -8.71
CA LEU A 213 4.35 11.07 -8.84
C LEU A 213 2.89 11.48 -8.60
N LEU A 214 2.61 12.35 -7.64
CA LEU A 214 1.27 12.92 -7.44
C LEU A 214 0.82 13.77 -8.64
N GLU A 215 1.72 14.53 -9.27
CA GLU A 215 1.45 15.25 -10.53
C GLU A 215 1.12 14.27 -11.66
N ALA A 216 1.84 13.13 -11.76
CA ALA A 216 1.53 12.09 -12.73
C ALA A 216 0.16 11.44 -12.48
N PHE A 217 -0.27 11.28 -11.24
CA PHE A 217 -1.63 10.82 -10.91
C PHE A 217 -2.69 11.83 -11.38
N ALA A 218 -2.49 13.11 -11.11
CA ALA A 218 -3.40 14.15 -11.57
C ALA A 218 -3.47 14.19 -13.11
N GLU A 219 -2.35 14.01 -13.79
CA GLU A 219 -2.28 13.95 -15.25
C GLU A 219 -3.02 12.71 -15.78
N SER A 220 -2.80 11.52 -15.19
CA SER A 220 -3.50 10.29 -15.56
C SER A 220 -5.01 10.44 -15.42
N HIS A 221 -5.48 11.01 -14.30
CA HIS A 221 -6.91 11.27 -14.11
C HIS A 221 -7.45 12.22 -15.19
N ARG A 222 -6.73 13.30 -15.53
CA ARG A 222 -7.14 14.30 -16.52
C ARG A 222 -7.22 13.71 -17.93
N THR A 223 -6.25 12.89 -18.32
CA THR A 223 -6.15 12.31 -19.67
C THR A 223 -6.92 11.00 -19.81
N ARG A 224 -7.20 10.31 -18.70
CA ARG A 224 -7.75 8.94 -18.69
C ARG A 224 -6.81 7.91 -19.31
N GLU A 225 -5.51 8.20 -19.28
CA GLU A 225 -4.47 7.36 -19.85
C GLU A 225 -3.43 6.95 -18.81
N VAL A 226 -2.70 5.88 -19.11
CA VAL A 226 -1.50 5.50 -18.36
C VAL A 226 -0.41 6.53 -18.63
N VAL A 227 0.17 7.06 -17.57
CA VAL A 227 1.33 7.94 -17.64
C VAL A 227 2.60 7.11 -17.48
N HIS A 228 3.48 7.14 -18.48
CA HIS A 228 4.82 6.57 -18.37
C HIS A 228 5.66 7.51 -17.51
N PHE A 229 6.12 6.99 -16.38
CA PHE A 229 6.84 7.77 -15.40
C PHE A 229 8.34 7.51 -15.50
N GLU A 230 9.07 8.52 -15.99
CA GLU A 230 10.54 8.49 -15.99
C GLU A 230 11.04 9.14 -14.70
N GLN A 231 11.67 8.32 -13.87
CA GLN A 231 12.34 8.82 -12.68
C GLN A 231 13.56 9.62 -13.13
N ALA A 232 13.49 10.97 -13.12
CA ALA A 232 14.67 11.81 -13.32
C ALA A 232 15.69 11.48 -12.22
N GLY A 233 16.90 11.08 -12.64
CA GLY A 233 18.01 10.72 -11.78
C GLY A 233 18.49 11.82 -10.84
#